data_d460f966d6a15b5ca506caa24513f47c
#
_entry.id   d460f966d6a15b5ca506caa24513f47c
#
_cell.length_a   1.000
_cell.length_b   1.000
_cell.length_c   1.000
_cell.angle_alpha   90.00
_cell.angle_beta   90.00
_cell.angle_gamma   90.00
#
_symmetry.space_group_name_H-M   'P 1'
#
loop_
_entity.id
_entity.type
_entity.pdbx_description
1 polymer ?
#
loop_
_entity_poly.entity_id
_entity_poly.type
_entity_poly.pdbx_seq_one_letter_code
_entity_poly.pdbx_strand_id
1 'polypeptide(L)'
;RPGHELVRKAGGLHKFMNYKRGMLTDSGGFQVFSLGAMRKITEEGVMFHSHIDGSKQFLSPEVSTQVQEALGADIAMAFDECIPYPADFDYAKRSTERTTRWAKRCLETHTREDQSMFGIVQGGMYPELRRMSVQQLTELDFAGYGIGGLSVGEPKPMMYDILSQTTELMPKDKARYLMGVGTADCIVEAVNLGVDMFDCVFPTRVARNGTAMTHTGRLVVRNATYAEDFRPIEEGCDCYACRNFSRAYIRHLFN
;
A
#
# COMPACT_ATOMS: atom_id res chain seq x y z
N ARG A 1 10.93 -8.18 11.50
CA ARG A 1 11.03 -8.65 12.89
C ARG A 1 9.73 -8.36 13.62
N PRO A 2 9.24 -9.26 14.40
CA PRO A 2 9.92 -10.42 14.99
C PRO A 2 9.95 -11.69 14.11
N GLY A 3 9.40 -11.65 12.90
CA GLY A 3 9.25 -12.76 11.98
C GLY A 3 7.84 -13.38 12.01
N HIS A 4 7.40 -13.88 10.86
CA HIS A 4 6.05 -14.42 10.67
C HIS A 4 5.79 -15.68 11.54
N GLU A 5 6.80 -16.50 11.77
CA GLU A 5 6.68 -17.71 12.60
C GLU A 5 6.37 -17.39 14.07
N LEU A 6 6.97 -16.34 14.63
CA LEU A 6 6.64 -15.88 15.98
C LEU A 6 5.21 -15.36 16.05
N VAL A 7 4.79 -14.57 15.06
CA VAL A 7 3.44 -14.03 14.98
C VAL A 7 2.40 -15.16 14.84
N ARG A 8 2.70 -16.17 14.02
CA ARG A 8 1.87 -17.38 13.89
C ARG A 8 1.70 -18.10 15.22
N LYS A 9 2.79 -18.31 15.98
CA LYS A 9 2.74 -18.92 17.33
C LYS A 9 1.93 -18.09 18.32
N ALA A 10 1.90 -16.76 18.17
CA ALA A 10 1.08 -15.86 18.98
C ALA A 10 -0.40 -15.88 18.59
N GLY A 11 -0.78 -16.60 17.54
CA GLY A 11 -2.14 -16.71 17.03
C GLY A 11 -2.53 -15.65 16.00
N GLY A 12 -1.55 -15.14 15.24
CA GLY A 12 -1.71 -14.14 14.19
C GLY A 12 -1.62 -12.69 14.67
N LEU A 13 -1.61 -11.76 13.72
CA LEU A 13 -1.44 -10.32 13.99
C LEU A 13 -2.51 -9.76 14.92
N HIS A 14 -3.78 -10.15 14.75
CA HIS A 14 -4.89 -9.69 15.60
C HIS A 14 -4.63 -9.96 17.07
N LYS A 15 -4.21 -11.17 17.43
CA LYS A 15 -3.87 -11.51 18.82
C LYS A 15 -2.56 -10.88 19.25
N PHE A 16 -1.55 -10.91 18.40
CA PHE A 16 -0.23 -10.37 18.72
C PHE A 16 -0.27 -8.87 19.02
N MET A 17 -1.09 -8.10 18.29
CA MET A 17 -1.25 -6.65 18.45
C MET A 17 -2.46 -6.26 19.34
N ASN A 18 -3.28 -7.22 19.79
CA ASN A 18 -4.58 -6.96 20.42
C ASN A 18 -5.48 -6.05 19.56
N TYR A 19 -5.49 -6.25 18.25
CA TYR A 19 -6.27 -5.45 17.29
C TYR A 19 -7.49 -6.23 16.82
N LYS A 20 -8.68 -5.60 16.87
CA LYS A 20 -9.97 -6.28 16.66
C LYS A 20 -10.72 -5.84 15.40
N ARG A 21 -10.08 -5.04 14.54
CA ARG A 21 -10.68 -4.56 13.29
C ARG A 21 -10.01 -5.24 12.10
N GLY A 22 -10.62 -5.09 10.91
CA GLY A 22 -10.06 -5.62 9.66
C GLY A 22 -8.61 -5.19 9.44
N MET A 23 -7.80 -6.10 8.93
CA MET A 23 -6.37 -5.91 8.70
C MET A 23 -6.00 -6.42 7.31
N LEU A 24 -5.21 -5.65 6.60
CA LEU A 24 -4.62 -6.02 5.31
C LEU A 24 -3.10 -6.11 5.47
N THR A 25 -2.49 -7.15 4.89
CA THR A 25 -1.03 -7.25 4.72
C THR A 25 -0.65 -7.08 3.27
N ASP A 26 0.44 -6.32 3.04
CA ASP A 26 1.04 -6.20 1.72
C ASP A 26 1.94 -7.41 1.39
N SER A 27 2.11 -7.69 0.12
CA SER A 27 2.88 -8.83 -0.39
C SER A 27 4.39 -8.70 -0.19
N GLY A 28 4.89 -7.48 0.01
CA GLY A 28 6.32 -7.15 0.02
C GLY A 28 6.89 -6.75 -1.35
N GLY A 29 6.10 -6.77 -2.42
CA GLY A 29 6.52 -6.41 -3.77
C GLY A 29 7.07 -4.99 -3.84
N PHE A 30 6.33 -4.00 -3.34
CA PHE A 30 6.75 -2.61 -3.32
C PHE A 30 7.97 -2.36 -2.41
N GLN A 31 8.05 -3.01 -1.25
CA GLN A 31 9.18 -2.87 -0.34
C GLN A 31 10.48 -3.35 -0.98
N VAL A 32 10.43 -4.48 -1.69
CA VAL A 32 11.56 -4.99 -2.47
C VAL A 32 11.85 -4.09 -3.68
N PHE A 33 10.80 -3.51 -4.32
CA PHE A 33 10.97 -2.51 -5.37
C PHE A 33 11.77 -1.31 -4.88
N SER A 34 11.50 -0.81 -3.69
CA SER A 34 12.18 0.35 -3.10
C SER A 34 13.68 0.15 -2.82
N LEU A 35 14.16 -1.12 -2.78
CA LEU A 35 15.58 -1.45 -2.59
C LEU A 35 16.46 -1.18 -3.84
N GLY A 36 15.87 -0.88 -4.98
CA GLY A 36 16.59 -0.47 -6.19
C GLY A 36 17.62 -1.49 -6.69
N ALA A 37 18.87 -1.07 -6.83
CA ALA A 37 19.97 -1.89 -7.36
C ALA A 37 20.37 -3.10 -6.47
N MET A 38 19.90 -3.17 -5.22
CA MET A 38 20.16 -4.28 -4.30
C MET A 38 19.25 -5.50 -4.52
N ARG A 39 18.47 -5.51 -5.59
CA ARG A 39 17.55 -6.60 -5.94
C ARG A 39 17.85 -7.19 -7.32
N LYS A 40 17.52 -8.45 -7.48
CA LYS A 40 17.50 -9.15 -8.77
C LYS A 40 16.16 -9.86 -8.93
N ILE A 41 15.41 -9.47 -9.98
CA ILE A 41 14.10 -10.04 -10.30
C ILE A 41 14.30 -11.16 -11.33
N THR A 42 13.68 -12.31 -11.09
CA THR A 42 13.61 -13.45 -12.00
C THR A 42 12.17 -13.91 -12.12
N GLU A 43 11.89 -14.94 -12.91
CA GLU A 43 10.55 -15.52 -12.98
C GLU A 43 10.15 -16.25 -11.68
N GLU A 44 11.13 -16.79 -10.98
CA GLU A 44 10.91 -17.53 -9.73
C GLU A 44 10.56 -16.61 -8.57
N GLY A 45 11.07 -15.36 -8.58
CA GLY A 45 10.89 -14.39 -7.50
C GLY A 45 11.98 -13.34 -7.48
N VAL A 46 12.17 -12.71 -6.32
CA VAL A 46 13.11 -11.61 -6.13
C VAL A 46 14.16 -11.95 -5.08
N MET A 47 15.42 -11.85 -5.49
CA MET A 47 16.58 -11.90 -4.61
C MET A 47 16.93 -10.48 -4.18
N PHE A 48 17.11 -10.24 -2.87
CA PHE A 48 17.49 -8.94 -2.35
C PHE A 48 18.36 -9.06 -1.09
N HIS A 49 18.95 -7.96 -0.65
CA HIS A 49 19.67 -7.88 0.60
C HIS A 49 18.87 -7.10 1.64
N SER A 50 18.72 -7.66 2.83
CA SER A 50 18.07 -7.01 3.96
C SER A 50 18.80 -5.70 4.30
N HIS A 51 18.07 -4.60 4.39
CA HIS A 51 18.62 -3.32 4.82
C HIS A 51 18.95 -3.27 6.33
N ILE A 52 18.53 -4.28 7.10
CA ILE A 52 18.73 -4.35 8.55
C ILE A 52 20.09 -4.98 8.88
N ASP A 53 20.43 -6.08 8.22
CA ASP A 53 21.60 -6.90 8.53
C ASP A 53 22.43 -7.34 7.31
N GLY A 54 22.05 -6.86 6.10
CA GLY A 54 22.71 -7.20 4.85
C GLY A 54 22.50 -8.63 4.37
N SER A 55 21.75 -9.46 5.10
CA SER A 55 21.53 -10.86 4.74
C SER A 55 20.84 -11.00 3.39
N LYS A 56 21.26 -12.00 2.62
CA LYS A 56 20.64 -12.31 1.33
C LYS A 56 19.31 -13.02 1.56
N GLN A 57 18.25 -12.48 0.97
CA GLN A 57 16.89 -12.98 1.10
C GLN A 57 16.31 -13.29 -0.28
N PHE A 58 15.41 -14.27 -0.33
CA PHE A 58 14.64 -14.59 -1.53
C PHE A 58 13.16 -14.57 -1.19
N LEU A 59 12.38 -13.83 -2.00
CA LEU A 59 10.94 -13.72 -1.89
C LEU A 59 10.32 -14.18 -3.21
N SER A 60 9.53 -15.23 -3.14
CA SER A 60 8.71 -15.72 -4.25
C SER A 60 7.22 -15.52 -3.97
N PRO A 61 6.33 -15.67 -4.96
CA PRO A 61 4.89 -15.67 -4.73
C PRO A 61 4.45 -16.61 -3.61
N GLU A 62 5.00 -17.83 -3.58
CA GLU A 62 4.67 -18.83 -2.56
C GLU A 62 5.13 -18.38 -1.16
N VAL A 63 6.37 -17.92 -1.05
CA VAL A 63 6.92 -17.44 0.23
C VAL A 63 6.14 -16.23 0.74
N SER A 64 5.81 -15.28 -0.13
CA SER A 64 4.99 -14.11 0.23
C SER A 64 3.62 -14.53 0.75
N THR A 65 2.95 -15.45 0.06
CA THR A 65 1.63 -15.97 0.45
C THR A 65 1.71 -16.69 1.81
N GLN A 66 2.67 -17.60 1.99
CA GLN A 66 2.87 -18.34 3.26
C GLN A 66 3.16 -17.40 4.44
N VAL A 67 3.94 -16.34 4.21
CA VAL A 67 4.19 -15.31 5.23
C VAL A 67 2.89 -14.61 5.62
N GLN A 68 2.07 -14.20 4.66
CA GLN A 68 0.81 -13.51 4.92
C GLN A 68 -0.24 -14.43 5.58
N GLU A 69 -0.30 -15.71 5.21
CA GLU A 69 -1.11 -16.72 5.91
C GLU A 69 -0.67 -16.89 7.36
N ALA A 70 0.64 -16.94 7.62
CA ALA A 70 1.18 -17.03 8.98
C ALA A 70 0.90 -15.78 9.82
N LEU A 71 0.88 -14.61 9.19
CA LEU A 71 0.49 -13.34 9.82
C LEU A 71 -1.00 -13.29 10.13
N GLY A 72 -1.86 -13.89 9.31
CA GLY A 72 -3.30 -14.05 9.56
C GLY A 72 -4.08 -12.74 9.53
N ALA A 73 -3.78 -11.85 8.60
CA ALA A 73 -4.62 -10.70 8.29
C ALA A 73 -5.89 -11.15 7.54
N ASP A 74 -6.94 -10.33 7.55
CA ASP A 74 -8.20 -10.62 6.85
C ASP A 74 -8.03 -10.57 5.32
N ILE A 75 -7.14 -9.69 4.84
CA ILE A 75 -6.82 -9.53 3.42
C ILE A 75 -5.32 -9.68 3.22
N ALA A 76 -4.93 -10.53 2.26
CA ALA A 76 -3.59 -10.69 1.76
C ALA A 76 -3.49 -10.20 0.31
N MET A 77 -2.35 -9.59 -0.07
CA MET A 77 -2.11 -9.14 -1.44
C MET A 77 -1.28 -10.16 -2.21
N ALA A 78 -1.63 -10.41 -3.46
CA ALA A 78 -0.79 -11.22 -4.35
C ALA A 78 0.57 -10.55 -4.56
N PHE A 79 1.61 -11.35 -4.72
CA PHE A 79 2.96 -10.83 -4.98
C PHE A 79 3.05 -10.26 -6.39
N ASP A 80 3.54 -9.04 -6.53
CA ASP A 80 3.59 -8.29 -7.77
C ASP A 80 4.98 -7.68 -8.04
N GLU A 81 5.18 -7.23 -9.26
CA GLU A 81 6.32 -6.39 -9.63
C GLU A 81 5.84 -4.96 -9.90
N CYS A 82 6.17 -4.03 -8.99
CA CYS A 82 5.88 -2.62 -9.17
C CYS A 82 6.75 -2.04 -10.30
N ILE A 83 6.10 -1.44 -11.32
CA ILE A 83 6.75 -0.81 -12.47
C ILE A 83 7.17 0.62 -12.09
N PRO A 84 8.44 1.03 -12.31
CA PRO A 84 8.86 2.40 -12.07
C PRO A 84 8.23 3.39 -13.06
N TYR A 85 8.26 4.66 -12.71
CA TYR A 85 7.95 5.74 -13.64
C TYR A 85 9.15 6.67 -13.83
N PRO A 86 9.53 6.99 -15.08
CA PRO A 86 9.02 6.40 -16.32
C PRO A 86 9.57 4.99 -16.56
N ALA A 87 8.86 4.19 -17.36
CA ALA A 87 9.30 2.88 -17.84
C ALA A 87 9.02 2.75 -19.33
N ASP A 88 9.86 2.03 -20.07
CA ASP A 88 9.58 1.68 -21.46
C ASP A 88 8.47 0.61 -21.55
N PHE A 89 7.79 0.59 -22.71
CA PHE A 89 6.64 -0.29 -22.94
C PHE A 89 7.00 -1.78 -22.83
N ASP A 90 8.13 -2.19 -23.41
CA ASP A 90 8.51 -3.60 -23.42
C ASP A 90 8.85 -4.11 -22.01
N TYR A 91 9.51 -3.29 -21.20
CA TYR A 91 9.73 -3.61 -19.79
C TYR A 91 8.40 -3.68 -19.05
N ALA A 92 7.54 -2.66 -19.17
CA ALA A 92 6.23 -2.61 -18.52
C ALA A 92 5.38 -3.82 -18.89
N LYS A 93 5.39 -4.25 -20.16
CA LYS A 93 4.69 -5.44 -20.64
C LYS A 93 5.20 -6.72 -19.96
N ARG A 94 6.51 -6.97 -20.01
CA ARG A 94 7.10 -8.16 -19.37
C ARG A 94 6.83 -8.21 -17.87
N SER A 95 6.90 -7.07 -17.19
CA SER A 95 6.61 -6.94 -15.75
C SER A 95 5.15 -7.23 -15.45
N THR A 96 4.22 -6.70 -16.25
CA THR A 96 2.78 -6.94 -16.10
C THR A 96 2.45 -8.43 -16.30
N GLU A 97 2.96 -9.04 -17.35
CA GLU A 97 2.78 -10.48 -17.62
C GLU A 97 3.35 -11.36 -16.48
N ARG A 98 4.52 -10.99 -15.92
CA ARG A 98 5.11 -11.66 -14.76
C ARG A 98 4.21 -11.54 -13.54
N THR A 99 3.70 -10.35 -13.26
CA THR A 99 2.76 -10.12 -12.15
C THR A 99 1.54 -11.03 -12.26
N THR A 100 0.97 -11.21 -13.45
CA THR A 100 -0.15 -12.13 -13.65
C THR A 100 0.24 -13.59 -13.36
N ARG A 101 1.39 -14.04 -13.83
CA ARG A 101 1.88 -15.41 -13.52
C ARG A 101 2.13 -15.59 -12.02
N TRP A 102 2.68 -14.60 -11.35
CA TRP A 102 2.90 -14.61 -9.91
C TRP A 102 1.58 -14.60 -9.13
N ALA A 103 0.60 -13.84 -9.58
CA ALA A 103 -0.74 -13.80 -8.99
C ALA A 103 -1.40 -15.19 -9.01
N LYS A 104 -1.28 -15.91 -10.12
CA LYS A 104 -1.75 -17.30 -10.23
C LYS A 104 -1.06 -18.23 -9.22
N ARG A 105 0.26 -18.15 -9.09
CA ARG A 105 1.04 -18.93 -8.12
C ARG A 105 0.65 -18.60 -6.68
N CYS A 106 0.33 -17.33 -6.39
CA CYS A 106 -0.19 -16.94 -5.08
C CYS A 106 -1.52 -17.63 -4.77
N LEU A 107 -2.48 -17.63 -5.71
CA LEU A 107 -3.76 -18.32 -5.55
C LEU A 107 -3.60 -19.84 -5.36
N GLU A 108 -2.73 -20.47 -6.15
CA GLU A 108 -2.45 -21.89 -6.03
C GLU A 108 -1.81 -22.28 -4.67
N THR A 109 -1.12 -21.33 -4.04
CA THR A 109 -0.47 -21.52 -2.73
C THR A 109 -1.41 -21.19 -1.57
N HIS A 110 -2.35 -20.27 -1.77
CA HIS A 110 -3.24 -19.77 -0.71
C HIS A 110 -4.26 -20.83 -0.33
N THR A 111 -4.25 -21.22 0.95
CA THR A 111 -5.10 -22.30 1.49
C THR A 111 -6.03 -21.83 2.62
N ARG A 112 -5.83 -20.60 3.11
CA ARG A 112 -6.52 -20.08 4.27
C ARG A 112 -7.91 -19.55 3.93
N GLU A 113 -8.99 -20.24 4.33
CA GLU A 113 -10.39 -19.91 4.02
C GLU A 113 -10.88 -18.62 4.71
N ASP A 114 -10.31 -18.26 5.86
CA ASP A 114 -10.68 -17.06 6.62
C ASP A 114 -9.86 -15.81 6.22
N GLN A 115 -9.13 -15.87 5.11
CA GLN A 115 -8.35 -14.78 4.56
C GLN A 115 -8.69 -14.57 3.08
N SER A 116 -9.07 -13.36 2.71
CA SER A 116 -9.30 -12.98 1.31
C SER A 116 -8.00 -12.64 0.61
N MET A 117 -7.76 -13.17 -0.59
CA MET A 117 -6.62 -12.76 -1.41
C MET A 117 -7.07 -11.77 -2.48
N PHE A 118 -6.31 -10.66 -2.64
CA PHE A 118 -6.51 -9.65 -3.66
C PHE A 118 -5.41 -9.71 -4.70
N GLY A 119 -5.79 -9.71 -5.99
CA GLY A 119 -4.87 -9.55 -7.10
C GLY A 119 -4.44 -8.08 -7.27
N ILE A 120 -3.27 -7.82 -7.86
CA ILE A 120 -2.79 -6.46 -8.09
C ILE A 120 -2.70 -6.17 -9.58
N VAL A 121 -3.53 -5.24 -10.05
CA VAL A 121 -3.50 -4.75 -11.43
C VAL A 121 -2.27 -3.86 -11.63
N GLN A 122 -1.40 -4.24 -12.56
CA GLN A 122 -0.24 -3.48 -13.00
C GLN A 122 -0.40 -3.02 -14.47
N GLY A 123 0.60 -2.40 -15.06
CA GLY A 123 0.57 -1.94 -16.47
C GLY A 123 1.24 -0.58 -16.68
N GLY A 124 1.82 0.01 -15.62
CA GLY A 124 2.43 1.33 -15.66
C GLY A 124 1.43 2.39 -16.14
N MET A 125 1.90 3.30 -17.01
CA MET A 125 1.09 4.36 -17.62
C MET A 125 0.58 3.97 -19.02
N TYR A 126 0.39 2.67 -19.28
CA TYR A 126 -0.04 2.14 -20.58
C TYR A 126 -1.44 1.54 -20.50
N PRO A 127 -2.48 2.20 -21.07
CA PRO A 127 -3.87 1.74 -20.98
C PRO A 127 -4.08 0.30 -21.49
N GLU A 128 -3.40 -0.07 -22.56
CA GLU A 128 -3.47 -1.43 -23.12
C GLU A 128 -2.92 -2.50 -22.16
N LEU A 129 -1.86 -2.19 -21.43
CA LEU A 129 -1.31 -3.10 -20.43
C LEU A 129 -2.20 -3.17 -19.18
N ARG A 130 -2.80 -2.07 -18.75
CA ARG A 130 -3.81 -2.05 -17.69
C ARG A 130 -5.02 -2.92 -18.05
N ARG A 131 -5.53 -2.77 -19.28
CA ARG A 131 -6.63 -3.61 -19.80
C ARG A 131 -6.25 -5.08 -19.78
N MET A 132 -5.08 -5.44 -20.30
CA MET A 132 -4.57 -6.81 -20.29
C MET A 132 -4.49 -7.36 -18.86
N SER A 133 -3.94 -6.59 -17.93
CA SER A 133 -3.81 -6.99 -16.52
C SER A 133 -5.17 -7.23 -15.87
N VAL A 134 -6.13 -6.31 -16.04
CA VAL A 134 -7.50 -6.47 -15.52
C VAL A 134 -8.14 -7.75 -16.06
N GLN A 135 -8.10 -7.96 -17.39
CA GLN A 135 -8.70 -9.13 -18.01
C GLN A 135 -8.12 -10.43 -17.44
N GLN A 136 -6.79 -10.56 -17.43
CA GLN A 136 -6.12 -11.76 -16.95
C GLN A 136 -6.35 -12.04 -15.45
N LEU A 137 -6.35 -11.00 -14.62
CA LEU A 137 -6.60 -11.17 -13.19
C LEU A 137 -8.06 -11.46 -12.87
N THR A 138 -9.00 -10.92 -13.65
CA THR A 138 -10.43 -11.20 -13.49
C THR A 138 -10.76 -12.67 -13.79
N GLU A 139 -10.07 -13.27 -14.76
CA GLU A 139 -10.19 -14.71 -15.06
C GLU A 139 -9.74 -15.61 -13.89
N LEU A 140 -8.86 -15.11 -13.02
CA LEU A 140 -8.39 -15.82 -11.83
C LEU A 140 -9.34 -15.70 -10.63
N ASP A 141 -10.36 -14.85 -10.70
CA ASP A 141 -11.45 -14.66 -9.73
C ASP A 141 -10.99 -14.36 -8.29
N PHE A 142 -10.14 -13.37 -8.09
CA PHE A 142 -9.76 -12.88 -6.78
C PHE A 142 -10.95 -12.32 -5.99
N ALA A 143 -10.86 -12.34 -4.64
CA ALA A 143 -11.86 -11.74 -3.76
C ALA A 143 -11.97 -10.21 -3.92
N GLY A 144 -10.91 -9.55 -4.38
CA GLY A 144 -10.83 -8.13 -4.68
C GLY A 144 -9.57 -7.81 -5.46
N TYR A 145 -9.39 -6.54 -5.84
CA TYR A 145 -8.29 -6.11 -6.70
C TYR A 145 -7.62 -4.84 -6.19
N GLY A 146 -6.30 -4.91 -6.02
CA GLY A 146 -5.44 -3.75 -5.86
C GLY A 146 -5.14 -3.09 -7.20
N ILE A 147 -5.02 -1.77 -7.21
CA ILE A 147 -4.55 -0.97 -8.34
C ILE A 147 -3.15 -0.48 -7.95
N GLY A 148 -2.13 -1.19 -8.43
CA GLY A 148 -0.73 -0.91 -8.14
C GLY A 148 -0.05 -0.06 -9.20
N GLY A 149 1.19 0.39 -8.93
CA GLY A 149 2.03 1.11 -9.88
C GLY A 149 1.51 2.49 -10.27
N LEU A 150 0.68 3.12 -9.42
CA LEU A 150 0.29 4.53 -9.49
C LEU A 150 0.88 5.30 -8.30
N SER A 151 0.99 6.61 -8.40
CA SER A 151 1.68 7.47 -7.41
C SER A 151 3.16 7.11 -7.21
N VAL A 152 3.81 6.71 -8.29
CA VAL A 152 5.25 6.33 -8.33
C VAL A 152 6.14 7.41 -8.97
N GLY A 153 5.61 8.64 -9.15
CA GLY A 153 6.32 9.80 -9.67
C GLY A 153 5.68 10.47 -10.88
N GLU A 154 4.61 9.90 -11.42
CA GLU A 154 3.83 10.49 -12.51
C GLU A 154 3.04 11.74 -12.07
N PRO A 155 2.71 12.67 -13.00
CA PRO A 155 1.81 13.79 -12.72
C PRO A 155 0.41 13.32 -12.34
N LYS A 156 -0.24 14.00 -11.37
CA LYS A 156 -1.61 13.66 -10.93
C LYS A 156 -2.65 13.53 -12.05
N PRO A 157 -2.70 14.41 -13.07
CA PRO A 157 -3.64 14.24 -14.16
C PRO A 157 -3.48 12.92 -14.92
N MET A 158 -2.23 12.49 -15.14
CA MET A 158 -1.94 11.20 -15.77
C MET A 158 -2.38 10.04 -14.88
N MET A 159 -2.12 10.12 -13.56
CA MET A 159 -2.59 9.13 -12.59
C MET A 159 -4.12 8.97 -12.65
N TYR A 160 -4.88 10.08 -12.66
CA TYR A 160 -6.35 10.04 -12.71
C TYR A 160 -6.87 9.49 -14.03
N ASP A 161 -6.24 9.83 -15.16
CA ASP A 161 -6.64 9.30 -16.47
C ASP A 161 -6.44 7.78 -16.53
N ILE A 162 -5.28 7.28 -16.11
CA ILE A 162 -5.00 5.84 -16.05
C ILE A 162 -5.93 5.14 -15.03
N LEU A 163 -6.20 5.77 -13.88
CA LEU A 163 -7.10 5.22 -12.87
C LEU A 163 -8.53 5.07 -13.43
N SER A 164 -9.07 6.11 -14.07
CA SER A 164 -10.39 6.08 -14.68
C SER A 164 -10.54 4.94 -15.67
N GLN A 165 -9.59 4.84 -16.62
CA GLN A 165 -9.58 3.77 -17.62
C GLN A 165 -9.44 2.38 -17.01
N THR A 166 -8.73 2.26 -15.88
CA THR A 166 -8.54 0.97 -15.19
C THR A 166 -9.82 0.56 -14.46
N THR A 167 -10.44 1.47 -13.70
CA THR A 167 -11.63 1.17 -12.89
C THR A 167 -12.87 0.88 -13.74
N GLU A 168 -12.99 1.48 -14.94
CA GLU A 168 -14.05 1.17 -15.90
C GLU A 168 -14.05 -0.31 -16.33
N LEU A 169 -12.90 -0.95 -16.34
CA LEU A 169 -12.72 -2.34 -16.76
C LEU A 169 -12.86 -3.32 -15.60
N MET A 170 -12.71 -2.87 -14.36
CA MET A 170 -12.72 -3.73 -13.17
C MET A 170 -14.15 -4.14 -12.77
N PRO A 171 -14.35 -5.35 -12.21
CA PRO A 171 -15.64 -5.79 -11.68
C PRO A 171 -16.19 -4.79 -10.65
N LYS A 172 -17.50 -4.49 -10.75
CA LYS A 172 -18.18 -3.53 -9.85
C LYS A 172 -18.62 -4.16 -8.53
N ASP A 173 -18.69 -5.46 -8.49
CA ASP A 173 -19.09 -6.29 -7.35
C ASP A 173 -17.90 -6.76 -6.50
N LYS A 174 -16.67 -6.38 -6.86
CA LYS A 174 -15.44 -6.68 -6.14
C LYS A 174 -14.82 -5.40 -5.58
N ALA A 175 -14.23 -5.50 -4.39
CA ALA A 175 -13.53 -4.37 -3.76
C ALA A 175 -12.32 -3.91 -4.61
N ARG A 176 -12.15 -2.59 -4.75
CA ARG A 176 -11.10 -1.93 -5.51
C ARG A 176 -10.23 -1.10 -4.59
N TYR A 177 -8.99 -1.47 -4.49
CA TYR A 177 -8.02 -0.90 -3.56
C TYR A 177 -6.94 -0.12 -4.30
N LEU A 178 -6.91 1.21 -4.21
CA LEU A 178 -5.86 2.05 -4.76
C LEU A 178 -4.69 2.12 -3.77
N MET A 179 -3.58 1.49 -4.13
CA MET A 179 -2.44 1.29 -3.25
C MET A 179 -1.54 2.53 -3.16
N GLY A 180 -1.16 2.91 -1.93
CA GLY A 180 -0.21 3.99 -1.66
C GLY A 180 -0.72 5.41 -1.88
N VAL A 181 -2.01 5.60 -2.13
CA VAL A 181 -2.65 6.91 -2.39
C VAL A 181 -3.68 7.19 -1.29
N GLY A 182 -3.81 8.38 -0.71
CA GLY A 182 -3.21 9.59 -1.12
C GLY A 182 -3.52 10.77 -0.21
N THR A 183 -3.37 11.95 -0.83
CA THR A 183 -3.84 13.21 -0.24
C THR A 183 -5.37 13.31 -0.32
N ALA A 184 -5.99 14.20 0.47
CA ALA A 184 -7.46 14.31 0.54
C ALA A 184 -8.12 14.51 -0.84
N ASP A 185 -7.53 15.35 -1.67
CA ASP A 185 -7.98 15.58 -3.05
C ASP A 185 -7.89 14.32 -3.92
N CYS A 186 -6.82 13.54 -3.78
CA CYS A 186 -6.67 12.27 -4.50
C CYS A 186 -7.71 11.24 -4.07
N ILE A 187 -8.03 11.17 -2.78
CA ILE A 187 -9.04 10.23 -2.26
C ILE A 187 -10.42 10.58 -2.82
N VAL A 188 -10.81 11.85 -2.77
CA VAL A 188 -12.11 12.29 -3.29
C VAL A 188 -12.24 11.98 -4.78
N GLU A 189 -11.20 12.30 -5.57
CA GLU A 189 -11.21 12.02 -7.01
C GLU A 189 -11.28 10.51 -7.30
N ALA A 190 -10.46 9.72 -6.59
CA ALA A 190 -10.44 8.28 -6.78
C ALA A 190 -11.76 7.59 -6.36
N VAL A 191 -12.44 8.07 -5.31
CA VAL A 191 -13.79 7.60 -4.94
C VAL A 191 -14.78 7.87 -6.05
N ASN A 192 -14.75 9.08 -6.68
CA ASN A 192 -15.57 9.40 -7.85
C ASN A 192 -15.31 8.46 -9.03
N LEU A 193 -14.06 7.95 -9.14
CA LEU A 193 -13.67 6.97 -10.14
C LEU A 193 -13.94 5.51 -9.74
N GLY A 194 -14.61 5.28 -8.60
CA GLY A 194 -15.07 3.95 -8.16
C GLY A 194 -14.08 3.14 -7.35
N VAL A 195 -13.16 3.79 -6.64
CA VAL A 195 -12.24 3.14 -5.69
C VAL A 195 -12.88 3.05 -4.30
N ASP A 196 -12.70 1.92 -3.62
CA ASP A 196 -13.32 1.62 -2.31
C ASP A 196 -12.34 1.71 -1.14
N MET A 197 -11.05 1.38 -1.36
CA MET A 197 -10.05 1.23 -0.31
C MET A 197 -8.77 2.00 -0.64
N PHE A 198 -8.10 2.49 0.41
CA PHE A 198 -6.89 3.29 0.32
C PHE A 198 -5.92 2.99 1.45
N ASP A 199 -4.63 3.15 1.20
CA ASP A 199 -3.62 3.36 2.22
C ASP A 199 -2.73 4.55 1.85
N CYS A 200 -2.19 5.24 2.83
CA CYS A 200 -1.24 6.31 2.54
C CYS A 200 -0.31 6.58 3.71
N VAL A 201 0.98 6.64 3.44
CA VAL A 201 1.99 7.04 4.43
C VAL A 201 2.05 8.55 4.66
N PHE A 202 1.36 9.35 3.82
CA PHE A 202 1.46 10.82 3.86
C PHE A 202 1.11 11.42 5.23
N PRO A 203 -0.03 11.07 5.88
CA PRO A 203 -0.38 11.64 7.17
C PRO A 203 0.68 11.38 8.25
N THR A 204 1.14 10.16 8.37
CA THR A 204 2.17 9.78 9.36
C THR A 204 3.55 10.34 9.02
N ARG A 205 3.90 10.43 7.74
CA ARG A 205 5.15 11.03 7.28
C ARG A 205 5.22 12.52 7.61
N VAL A 206 4.17 13.29 7.32
CA VAL A 206 4.15 14.72 7.60
C VAL A 206 4.04 14.99 9.11
N ALA A 207 3.30 14.15 9.85
CA ALA A 207 3.20 14.24 11.30
C ALA A 207 4.56 14.06 11.98
N ARG A 208 5.38 13.08 11.56
CA ARG A 208 6.76 12.94 12.08
C ARG A 208 7.63 14.16 11.86
N ASN A 209 7.30 15.00 10.88
CA ASN A 209 7.99 16.26 10.60
C ASN A 209 7.30 17.48 11.24
N GLY A 210 6.32 17.24 12.13
CA GLY A 210 5.62 18.29 12.87
C GLY A 210 4.53 19.00 12.08
N THR A 211 3.96 18.37 11.06
CA THR A 211 2.82 18.91 10.31
C THR A 211 1.54 18.16 10.67
N ALA A 212 0.52 18.88 11.10
CA ALA A 212 -0.84 18.40 11.27
C ALA A 212 -1.73 18.84 10.08
N MET A 213 -2.67 18.00 9.71
CA MET A 213 -3.74 18.31 8.76
C MET A 213 -4.98 18.73 9.54
N THR A 214 -5.51 19.91 9.27
CA THR A 214 -6.71 20.46 9.93
C THR A 214 -7.77 20.82 8.88
N HIS A 215 -9.00 21.09 9.30
CA HIS A 215 -10.07 21.56 8.40
C HIS A 215 -9.74 22.88 7.70
N THR A 216 -8.87 23.69 8.31
CA THR A 216 -8.41 24.98 7.75
C THR A 216 -7.10 24.87 6.95
N GLY A 217 -6.57 23.63 6.79
CA GLY A 217 -5.34 23.37 6.03
C GLY A 217 -4.21 22.80 6.88
N ARG A 218 -2.98 23.00 6.42
CA ARG A 218 -1.79 22.46 7.09
C ARG A 218 -1.32 23.37 8.22
N LEU A 219 -1.06 22.80 9.39
CA LEU A 219 -0.46 23.46 10.51
C LEU A 219 0.92 22.84 10.79
N VAL A 220 1.98 23.63 10.64
CA VAL A 220 3.37 23.20 10.95
C VAL A 220 3.67 23.59 12.39
N VAL A 221 3.42 22.68 13.34
CA VAL A 221 3.51 22.93 14.78
C VAL A 221 4.92 23.33 15.24
N ARG A 222 5.97 22.97 14.50
CA ARG A 222 7.36 23.35 14.78
C ARG A 222 7.65 24.85 14.61
N ASN A 223 6.78 25.60 13.94
CA ASN A 223 6.98 27.04 13.75
C ASN A 223 7.05 27.80 15.08
N ALA A 224 7.91 28.78 15.14
CA ALA A 224 8.13 29.59 16.35
C ALA A 224 6.85 30.29 16.86
N THR A 225 5.92 30.63 15.97
CA THR A 225 4.64 31.23 16.29
C THR A 225 3.79 30.40 17.27
N TYR A 226 4.06 29.10 17.40
CA TYR A 226 3.33 28.19 18.30
C TYR A 226 4.07 27.94 19.63
N ALA A 227 5.18 28.66 19.89
CA ALA A 227 5.96 28.45 21.11
C ALA A 227 5.16 28.74 22.39
N GLU A 228 4.25 29.71 22.34
CA GLU A 228 3.36 30.12 23.44
C GLU A 228 1.88 29.99 23.09
N ASP A 229 1.54 29.13 22.12
CA ASP A 229 0.15 28.85 21.71
C ASP A 229 -0.40 27.67 22.52
N PHE A 230 -1.21 27.97 23.53
CA PHE A 230 -1.81 26.99 24.44
C PHE A 230 -3.12 26.40 23.94
N ARG A 231 -3.56 26.75 22.72
CA ARG A 231 -4.74 26.16 22.08
C ARG A 231 -4.44 24.75 21.57
N PRO A 232 -5.45 23.90 21.35
CA PRO A 232 -5.28 22.59 20.70
C PRO A 232 -4.78 22.73 19.26
N ILE A 233 -4.35 21.63 18.63
CA ILE A 233 -4.01 21.61 17.21
C ILE A 233 -5.19 22.15 16.39
N GLU A 234 -6.40 21.71 16.72
CA GLU A 234 -7.63 22.13 16.06
C GLU A 234 -8.75 22.33 17.09
N GLU A 235 -9.34 23.53 17.10
CA GLU A 235 -10.46 23.84 17.98
C GLU A 235 -11.70 23.05 17.56
N GLY A 236 -12.42 22.49 18.55
CA GLY A 236 -13.59 21.65 18.29
C GLY A 236 -13.28 20.20 17.91
N CYS A 237 -12.02 19.84 17.69
CA CYS A 237 -11.61 18.46 17.47
C CYS A 237 -11.62 17.66 18.78
N ASP A 238 -12.26 16.49 18.78
CA ASP A 238 -12.43 15.63 19.95
C ASP A 238 -11.39 14.52 20.08
N CYS A 239 -10.37 14.49 19.21
CA CYS A 239 -9.30 13.51 19.27
C CYS A 239 -8.47 13.61 20.55
N TYR A 240 -7.79 12.53 20.92
CA TYR A 240 -6.96 12.47 22.13
C TYR A 240 -5.93 13.61 22.20
N ALA A 241 -5.26 13.93 21.10
CA ALA A 241 -4.25 14.97 21.08
C ALA A 241 -4.85 16.37 21.34
N CYS A 242 -5.94 16.73 20.67
CA CYS A 242 -6.58 18.04 20.82
C CYS A 242 -7.25 18.23 22.19
N ARG A 243 -7.76 17.15 22.78
CA ARG A 243 -8.36 17.21 24.14
C ARG A 243 -7.35 17.37 25.27
N ASN A 244 -6.11 16.92 25.06
CA ASN A 244 -5.16 16.79 26.16
C ASN A 244 -3.93 17.69 26.03
N PHE A 245 -3.57 18.16 24.81
CA PHE A 245 -2.29 18.83 24.59
C PHE A 245 -2.44 20.10 23.77
N SER A 246 -1.65 21.12 24.16
CA SER A 246 -1.54 22.39 23.41
C SER A 246 -0.53 22.30 22.27
N ARG A 247 -0.65 23.22 21.31
CA ARG A 247 0.34 23.40 20.24
C ARG A 247 1.74 23.64 20.80
N ALA A 248 1.85 24.47 21.86
CA ALA A 248 3.11 24.74 22.53
C ALA A 248 3.76 23.45 23.09
N TYR A 249 2.98 22.60 23.76
CA TYR A 249 3.49 21.33 24.29
C TYR A 249 3.90 20.36 23.17
N ILE A 250 3.06 20.18 22.16
CA ILE A 250 3.38 19.32 21.02
C ILE A 250 4.62 19.83 20.30
N ARG A 251 4.74 21.15 20.10
CA ARG A 251 5.96 21.76 19.55
C ARG A 251 7.20 21.44 20.39
N HIS A 252 7.09 21.51 21.72
CA HIS A 252 8.18 21.17 22.62
C HIS A 252 8.70 19.73 22.40
N LEU A 253 7.80 18.77 22.15
CA LEU A 253 8.17 17.38 21.90
C LEU A 253 8.96 17.17 20.59
N PHE A 254 8.94 18.14 19.67
CA PHE A 254 9.71 18.11 18.41
C PHE A 254 11.10 18.76 18.50
N ASN A 255 11.40 19.42 19.59
CA ASN A 255 12.68 20.08 19.83
C ASN A 255 13.54 19.25 20.81
#